data_4445b38bcf3df322ee5d996e1f04c647
#
_entry.id   4445b38bcf3df322ee5d996e1f04c647
#
_cell.length_a   1.000
_cell.length_b   1.000
_cell.length_c   1.000
_cell.angle_alpha   90.00
_cell.angle_beta   90.00
_cell.angle_gamma   90.00
#
_symmetry.space_group_name_H-M   'P 1'
#
loop_
_entity.id
_entity.type
_entity.pdbx_description
1 polymer ?
#
loop_
_entity_poly.entity_id
_entity_poly.type
_entity_poly.pdbx_seq_one_letter_code
_entity_poly.pdbx_strand_id
1 'polypeptide(L)'
;FRDNSEIDNQKIVIRTNSVTPIPVEDPFFKNNEITCLAKNMYFEARSEGIAGVVATTQVVYNRVNSEEYPDTICEVIEQAKISQWWLKEKGIVKPIKNKCQFSWFCDGYSDEPKDDKTYSELFELAEQFINGEHEGMIDITGGALWYHADYVHPRWANHLEVTTKVGRHIFYK
;
A
#
# COMPACT_ATOMS: atom_id res chain seq x y z
N PHE A 1 -8.92 5.71 9.55
CA PHE A 1 -7.45 5.56 9.76
C PHE A 1 -7.21 5.13 11.19
N ARG A 2 -6.80 3.89 11.38
CA ARG A 2 -6.42 3.36 12.68
C ARG A 2 -4.91 3.35 12.78
N ASP A 3 -4.42 3.49 14.01
CA ASP A 3 -3.01 3.48 14.38
C ASP A 3 -2.29 2.26 13.76
N ASN A 4 -1.41 2.52 12.78
CA ASN A 4 -0.57 1.51 12.14
C ASN A 4 0.70 1.20 12.97
N SER A 5 0.84 1.80 14.17
CA SER A 5 2.06 1.73 14.98
C SER A 5 2.36 0.36 15.58
N GLU A 6 1.43 -0.60 15.50
CA GLU A 6 1.63 -1.93 16.07
C GLU A 6 1.93 -3.04 15.04
N ILE A 7 2.24 -2.68 13.79
CA ILE A 7 2.76 -3.67 12.86
C ILE A 7 4.27 -3.75 13.12
N ASP A 8 4.60 -4.45 14.19
CA ASP A 8 5.98 -4.83 14.48
C ASP A 8 6.54 -5.61 13.28
N ASN A 9 7.71 -5.19 12.80
CA ASN A 9 8.43 -5.66 11.61
C ASN A 9 8.76 -7.17 11.66
N GLN A 10 7.77 -8.03 11.79
CA GLN A 10 7.98 -9.43 11.49
C GLN A 10 7.86 -9.60 9.98
N LYS A 11 9.00 -9.45 9.30
CA LYS A 11 9.23 -9.98 7.96
C LYS A 11 8.87 -11.46 7.95
N ILE A 12 7.59 -11.79 7.75
CA ILE A 12 7.23 -13.13 7.30
C ILE A 12 7.41 -13.11 5.79
N VAL A 13 8.65 -13.12 5.37
CA VAL A 13 9.00 -13.55 4.03
C VAL A 13 8.77 -15.06 4.04
N ILE A 14 7.65 -15.52 3.54
CA ILE A 14 7.50 -16.91 3.13
C ILE A 14 8.40 -17.07 1.91
N ARG A 15 9.69 -17.25 2.15
CA ARG A 15 10.59 -17.78 1.14
C ARG A 15 10.24 -19.26 1.00
N THR A 16 9.31 -19.56 0.11
CA THR A 16 9.24 -20.90 -0.45
C THR A 16 10.55 -21.13 -1.20
N ASN A 17 11.29 -22.15 -0.81
CA ASN A 17 12.56 -22.52 -1.43
C ASN A 17 12.37 -22.59 -2.96
N SER A 18 13.25 -21.87 -3.68
CA SER A 18 13.45 -21.93 -5.13
C SER A 18 12.25 -21.55 -6.02
N VAL A 19 11.66 -20.36 -5.83
CA VAL A 19 10.96 -19.71 -6.92
C VAL A 19 11.98 -18.77 -7.59
N THR A 20 12.32 -19.07 -8.84
CA THR A 20 13.01 -18.11 -9.72
C THR A 20 12.21 -16.80 -9.70
N PRO A 21 12.86 -15.63 -9.56
CA PRO A 21 12.15 -14.36 -9.63
C PRO A 21 11.27 -14.36 -10.89
N ILE A 22 9.97 -14.16 -10.72
CA ILE A 22 9.06 -14.02 -11.88
C ILE A 22 9.54 -12.78 -12.60
N PRO A 23 9.89 -12.86 -13.90
CA PRO A 23 10.32 -11.69 -14.64
C PRO A 23 9.23 -10.60 -14.56
N VAL A 24 9.63 -9.36 -14.34
CA VAL A 24 8.74 -8.17 -14.32
C VAL A 24 7.95 -8.04 -15.66
N GLU A 25 8.36 -8.77 -16.68
CA GLU A 25 7.75 -8.86 -17.99
C GLU A 25 6.58 -9.85 -18.09
N ASP A 26 6.30 -10.63 -17.01
CA ASP A 26 5.13 -11.51 -17.01
C ASP A 26 3.84 -10.67 -17.01
N PRO A 27 3.02 -10.75 -18.07
CA PRO A 27 1.79 -9.95 -18.19
C PRO A 27 0.80 -10.20 -17.03
N PHE A 28 0.77 -11.42 -16.48
CA PHE A 28 -0.10 -11.77 -15.37
C PHE A 28 0.38 -11.07 -14.08
N PHE A 29 1.68 -11.14 -13.79
CA PHE A 29 2.26 -10.46 -12.64
C PHE A 29 2.05 -8.95 -12.74
N LYS A 30 2.36 -8.36 -13.89
CA LYS A 30 2.16 -6.93 -14.15
C LYS A 30 0.71 -6.49 -13.96
N ASN A 31 -0.26 -7.24 -14.49
CA ASN A 31 -1.67 -6.93 -14.33
C ASN A 31 -2.13 -7.02 -12.86
N ASN A 32 -1.57 -7.93 -12.09
CA ASN A 32 -1.84 -8.03 -10.66
C ASN A 32 -1.33 -6.80 -9.89
N GLU A 33 -0.10 -6.34 -10.17
CA GLU A 33 0.49 -5.13 -9.58
C GLU A 33 -0.34 -3.88 -9.92
N ILE A 34 -0.82 -3.75 -11.16
CA ILE A 34 -1.72 -2.65 -11.58
C ILE A 34 -3.02 -2.71 -10.76
N THR A 35 -3.61 -3.88 -10.62
CA THR A 35 -4.87 -4.08 -9.89
C THR A 35 -4.71 -3.72 -8.41
N CYS A 36 -3.65 -4.19 -7.75
CA CYS A 36 -3.34 -3.82 -6.36
C CYS A 36 -3.20 -2.30 -6.20
N LEU A 37 -2.42 -1.67 -7.07
CA LEU A 37 -2.18 -0.24 -7.02
C LEU A 37 -3.46 0.57 -7.25
N ALA A 38 -4.25 0.21 -8.26
CA ALA A 38 -5.52 0.87 -8.57
C ALA A 38 -6.53 0.75 -7.42
N LYS A 39 -6.66 -0.41 -6.80
CA LYS A 39 -7.49 -0.61 -5.61
C LYS A 39 -7.00 0.26 -4.45
N ASN A 40 -5.70 0.32 -4.21
CA ASN A 40 -5.15 1.16 -3.16
C ASN A 40 -5.43 2.66 -3.42
N MET A 41 -5.22 3.15 -4.63
CA MET A 41 -5.58 4.52 -5.03
C MET A 41 -7.06 4.81 -4.75
N TYR A 42 -7.94 3.86 -5.11
CA TYR A 42 -9.37 4.00 -4.95
C TYR A 42 -9.79 4.09 -3.47
N PHE A 43 -9.35 3.17 -2.64
CA PHE A 43 -9.79 3.10 -1.25
C PHE A 43 -9.11 4.14 -0.35
N GLU A 44 -7.87 4.51 -0.64
CA GLU A 44 -7.10 5.43 0.19
C GLU A 44 -7.29 6.91 -0.19
N ALA A 45 -7.43 7.22 -1.46
CA ALA A 45 -7.24 8.60 -1.90
C ALA A 45 -8.22 9.11 -2.96
N ARG A 46 -9.25 8.36 -3.38
CA ARG A 46 -10.17 8.81 -4.45
C ARG A 46 -10.85 10.17 -4.17
N SER A 47 -11.00 10.55 -2.90
CA SER A 47 -11.62 11.82 -2.48
C SER A 47 -10.61 12.98 -2.30
N GLU A 48 -9.31 12.71 -2.42
CA GLU A 48 -8.24 13.68 -2.13
C GLU A 48 -7.77 14.47 -3.36
N GLY A 49 -8.38 14.22 -4.53
CA GLY A 49 -7.91 14.76 -5.81
C GLY A 49 -6.61 14.11 -6.28
N ILE A 50 -6.17 14.49 -7.49
CA ILE A 50 -5.02 13.84 -8.15
C ILE A 50 -3.72 13.95 -7.34
N ALA A 51 -3.46 15.08 -6.69
CA ALA A 51 -2.25 15.25 -5.89
C ALA A 51 -2.24 14.31 -4.68
N GLY A 52 -3.38 14.08 -4.04
CA GLY A 52 -3.51 13.13 -2.94
C GLY A 52 -3.30 11.68 -3.40
N VAL A 53 -3.87 11.32 -4.56
CA VAL A 53 -3.67 9.99 -5.17
C VAL A 53 -2.19 9.77 -5.50
N VAL A 54 -1.53 10.75 -6.13
CA VAL A 54 -0.10 10.67 -6.45
C VAL A 54 0.74 10.55 -5.18
N ALA A 55 0.47 11.36 -4.16
CA ALA A 55 1.23 11.33 -2.91
C ALA A 55 1.13 9.96 -2.19
N THR A 56 -0.07 9.41 -2.04
CA THR A 56 -0.24 8.09 -1.42
C THR A 56 0.40 6.97 -2.23
N THR A 57 0.37 7.08 -3.56
CA THR A 57 1.06 6.16 -4.48
C THR A 57 2.57 6.24 -4.31
N GLN A 58 3.14 7.43 -4.21
CA GLN A 58 4.58 7.62 -3.98
C GLN A 58 5.04 6.99 -2.66
N VAL A 59 4.22 7.00 -1.61
CA VAL A 59 4.56 6.25 -0.37
C VAL A 59 4.65 4.74 -0.64
N VAL A 60 3.77 4.16 -1.46
CA VAL A 60 3.88 2.73 -1.84
C VAL A 60 5.21 2.48 -2.55
N TYR A 61 5.59 3.31 -3.52
CA TYR A 61 6.87 3.20 -4.22
C TYR A 61 8.07 3.41 -3.31
N ASN A 62 8.02 4.38 -2.40
CA ASN A 62 9.07 4.60 -1.42
C ASN A 62 9.28 3.38 -0.53
N ARG A 63 8.20 2.69 -0.14
CA ARG A 63 8.27 1.44 0.61
C ARG A 63 8.87 0.31 -0.21
N VAL A 64 8.43 0.09 -1.45
CA VAL A 64 9.00 -0.92 -2.36
C VAL A 64 10.52 -0.71 -2.51
N ASN A 65 10.99 0.53 -2.55
CA ASN A 65 12.40 0.87 -2.67
C ASN A 65 13.16 0.86 -1.33
N SER A 66 12.50 0.60 -0.21
CA SER A 66 13.11 0.54 1.12
C SER A 66 13.39 -0.90 1.53
N GLU A 67 14.57 -1.16 2.08
CA GLU A 67 14.94 -2.48 2.61
C GLU A 67 14.07 -2.96 3.79
N GLU A 68 13.30 -2.06 4.39
CA GLU A 68 12.40 -2.36 5.52
C GLU A 68 11.06 -2.95 5.09
N TYR A 69 10.72 -2.87 3.79
CA TYR A 69 9.44 -3.28 3.24
C TYR A 69 9.60 -4.38 2.18
N PRO A 70 8.52 -5.06 1.80
CA PRO A 70 8.52 -5.94 0.63
C PRO A 70 8.89 -5.18 -0.65
N ASP A 71 9.36 -5.91 -1.65
CA ASP A 71 9.89 -5.39 -2.91
C ASP A 71 8.89 -5.42 -4.07
N THR A 72 7.61 -5.75 -3.81
CA THR A 72 6.52 -5.65 -4.77
C THR A 72 5.38 -4.77 -4.26
N ILE A 73 4.63 -4.17 -5.17
CA ILE A 73 3.53 -3.26 -4.84
C ILE A 73 2.41 -4.00 -4.11
N CYS A 74 1.99 -5.17 -4.63
CA CYS A 74 0.96 -5.96 -3.98
C CYS A 74 1.37 -6.37 -2.56
N GLU A 75 2.59 -6.85 -2.35
CA GLU A 75 3.05 -7.25 -1.02
C GLU A 75 3.12 -6.08 -0.04
N VAL A 76 3.52 -4.88 -0.50
CA VAL A 76 3.47 -3.66 0.33
C VAL A 76 2.04 -3.29 0.70
N ILE A 77 1.11 -3.36 -0.24
CA ILE A 77 -0.29 -2.99 -0.03
C ILE A 77 -1.00 -4.01 0.87
N GLU A 78 -0.72 -5.28 0.68
CA GLU A 78 -1.36 -6.39 1.39
C GLU A 78 -0.68 -6.75 2.72
N GLN A 79 0.31 -5.96 3.17
CA GLN A 79 0.95 -6.18 4.46
C GLN A 79 -0.08 -6.21 5.59
N ALA A 80 -0.05 -7.29 6.39
CA ALA A 80 -1.00 -7.52 7.46
C ALA A 80 -0.40 -8.39 8.57
N LYS A 81 -0.90 -8.24 9.79
CA LYS A 81 -0.69 -9.25 10.83
C LYS A 81 -1.49 -10.50 10.47
N ILE A 82 -0.82 -11.64 10.48
CA ILE A 82 -1.43 -12.93 10.13
C ILE A 82 -1.85 -13.68 11.39
N SER A 83 -3.03 -14.28 11.35
CA SER A 83 -3.54 -15.12 12.43
C SER A 83 -2.72 -16.40 12.55
N GLN A 84 -1.94 -16.53 13.63
CA GLN A 84 -1.13 -17.70 13.90
C GLN A 84 -1.98 -18.96 14.11
N TRP A 85 -3.19 -18.81 14.63
CA TRP A 85 -4.13 -19.93 14.79
C TRP A 85 -4.54 -20.52 13.43
N TRP A 86 -5.00 -19.67 12.48
CA TRP A 86 -5.39 -20.14 11.14
C TRP A 86 -4.21 -20.74 10.39
N LEU A 87 -3.03 -20.15 10.53
CA LEU A 87 -1.82 -20.66 9.88
C LEU A 87 -1.43 -22.05 10.42
N LYS A 88 -1.42 -22.23 11.75
CA LYS A 88 -1.01 -23.48 12.39
C LYS A 88 -2.05 -24.60 12.23
N GLU A 89 -3.32 -24.28 12.48
CA GLU A 89 -4.39 -25.30 12.52
C GLU A 89 -4.99 -25.65 11.16
N LYS A 90 -4.94 -24.72 10.21
CA LYS A 90 -5.57 -24.87 8.90
C LYS A 90 -4.61 -24.71 7.71
N GLY A 91 -3.38 -24.28 7.93
CA GLY A 91 -2.44 -23.95 6.86
C GLY A 91 -2.90 -22.77 6.01
N ILE A 92 -3.79 -21.91 6.54
CA ILE A 92 -4.38 -20.79 5.81
C ILE A 92 -3.75 -19.49 6.29
N VAL A 93 -3.18 -18.71 5.34
CA VAL A 93 -2.72 -17.35 5.58
C VAL A 93 -3.95 -16.44 5.65
N LYS A 94 -4.32 -15.99 6.85
CA LYS A 94 -5.49 -15.15 7.07
C LYS A 94 -5.11 -13.88 7.82
N PRO A 95 -5.30 -12.70 7.22
CA PRO A 95 -5.10 -11.42 7.89
C PRO A 95 -6.01 -11.29 9.12
N ILE A 96 -5.47 -10.67 10.17
CA ILE A 96 -6.26 -10.30 11.35
C ILE A 96 -7.03 -9.03 11.01
N LYS A 97 -8.35 -9.05 11.25
CA LYS A 97 -9.23 -7.92 10.95
C LYS A 97 -8.70 -6.62 11.58
N ASN A 98 -8.65 -5.55 10.78
CA ASN A 98 -8.17 -4.21 11.16
C ASN A 98 -6.69 -4.16 11.62
N LYS A 99 -5.87 -5.12 11.21
CA LYS A 99 -4.42 -5.16 11.49
C LYS A 99 -3.62 -5.22 10.19
N CYS A 100 -4.07 -4.49 9.16
CA CYS A 100 -3.41 -4.35 7.88
C CYS A 100 -2.77 -2.96 7.75
N GLN A 101 -1.74 -2.89 6.92
CA GLN A 101 -1.02 -1.65 6.61
C GLN A 101 -1.98 -0.63 5.97
N PHE A 102 -2.75 -1.07 4.99
CA PHE A 102 -3.86 -0.34 4.41
C PHE A 102 -5.17 -0.92 4.93
N SER A 103 -5.97 -0.11 5.63
CA SER A 103 -7.10 -0.59 6.42
C SER A 103 -8.18 -1.28 5.59
N TRP A 104 -8.39 -0.84 4.35
CA TRP A 104 -9.41 -1.41 3.46
C TRP A 104 -9.19 -2.89 3.16
N PHE A 105 -7.92 -3.34 3.13
CA PHE A 105 -7.57 -4.73 2.78
C PHE A 105 -8.08 -5.78 3.79
N CYS A 106 -8.32 -5.40 5.05
CA CYS A 106 -8.81 -6.34 6.05
C CYS A 106 -9.83 -5.75 7.06
N ASP A 107 -10.57 -4.73 6.66
CA ASP A 107 -11.63 -4.14 7.47
C ASP A 107 -12.90 -4.98 7.52
N GLY A 108 -13.02 -5.97 6.64
CA GLY A 108 -14.13 -6.91 6.53
C GLY A 108 -15.28 -6.41 5.65
N TYR A 109 -15.07 -5.31 4.91
CA TYR A 109 -15.94 -4.88 3.83
C TYR A 109 -15.47 -5.46 2.50
N SER A 110 -16.24 -5.23 1.44
CA SER A 110 -15.87 -5.67 0.10
C SER A 110 -14.73 -4.80 -0.46
N ASP A 111 -13.69 -5.45 -0.99
CA ASP A 111 -12.56 -4.83 -1.68
C ASP A 111 -12.87 -4.60 -3.18
N GLU A 112 -14.13 -4.66 -3.57
CA GLU A 112 -14.56 -4.34 -4.93
C GLU A 112 -14.97 -2.86 -5.01
N PRO A 113 -14.34 -2.07 -5.89
CA PRO A 113 -14.74 -0.69 -6.16
C PRO A 113 -16.18 -0.62 -6.64
N LYS A 114 -16.95 0.35 -6.12
CA LYS A 114 -18.37 0.52 -6.46
C LYS A 114 -18.62 1.58 -7.53
N ASP A 115 -17.68 2.49 -7.72
CA ASP A 115 -17.74 3.52 -8.75
C ASP A 115 -16.83 3.12 -9.90
N ASP A 116 -17.42 2.50 -10.92
CA ASP A 116 -16.72 1.97 -12.08
C ASP A 116 -15.95 3.04 -12.84
N LYS A 117 -16.50 4.25 -12.95
CA LYS A 117 -15.85 5.35 -13.66
C LYS A 117 -14.59 5.80 -12.94
N THR A 118 -14.70 6.13 -11.66
CA THR A 118 -13.56 6.55 -10.84
C THR A 118 -12.50 5.44 -10.79
N TYR A 119 -12.92 4.20 -10.66
CA TYR A 119 -11.97 3.08 -10.64
C TYR A 119 -11.26 2.90 -11.98
N SER A 120 -11.95 3.04 -13.11
CA SER A 120 -11.34 2.96 -14.44
C SER A 120 -10.27 4.05 -14.64
N GLU A 121 -10.54 5.28 -14.24
CA GLU A 121 -9.58 6.39 -14.30
C GLU A 121 -8.35 6.12 -13.42
N LEU A 122 -8.54 5.58 -12.23
CA LEU A 122 -7.45 5.22 -11.33
C LEU A 122 -6.68 3.99 -11.81
N PHE A 123 -7.34 3.06 -12.49
CA PHE A 123 -6.68 1.91 -13.10
C PHE A 123 -5.74 2.33 -14.23
N GLU A 124 -6.17 3.25 -15.11
CA GLU A 124 -5.32 3.84 -16.15
C GLU A 124 -4.12 4.57 -15.54
N LEU A 125 -4.32 5.32 -14.45
CA LEU A 125 -3.23 5.98 -13.74
C LEU A 125 -2.26 4.97 -13.11
N ALA A 126 -2.76 3.91 -12.50
CA ALA A 126 -1.94 2.83 -11.95
C ALA A 126 -1.11 2.14 -13.04
N GLU A 127 -1.71 1.92 -14.21
CA GLU A 127 -1.01 1.37 -15.36
C GLU A 127 0.14 2.27 -15.83
N GLN A 128 -0.07 3.58 -15.90
CA GLN A 128 0.99 4.55 -16.21
C GLN A 128 2.14 4.49 -15.19
N PHE A 129 1.83 4.41 -13.90
CA PHE A 129 2.85 4.24 -12.86
C PHE A 129 3.65 2.93 -13.03
N ILE A 130 2.98 1.81 -13.25
CA ILE A 130 3.63 0.49 -13.45
C ILE A 130 4.45 0.46 -14.74
N ASN A 131 4.04 1.19 -15.77
CA ASN A 131 4.79 1.31 -17.03
C ASN A 131 6.01 2.24 -16.91
N GLY A 132 6.24 2.86 -15.76
CA GLY A 132 7.39 3.76 -15.56
C GLY A 132 7.17 5.19 -16.06
N GLU A 133 5.96 5.58 -16.45
CA GLU A 133 5.67 6.94 -16.92
C GLU A 133 5.82 7.99 -15.80
N HIS A 134 5.94 7.54 -14.54
CA HIS A 134 6.26 8.39 -13.39
C HIS A 134 7.77 8.61 -13.20
N GLU A 135 8.63 7.94 -13.96
CA GLU A 135 10.08 8.11 -13.86
C GLU A 135 10.46 9.57 -14.16
N GLY A 136 11.23 10.18 -13.24
CA GLY A 136 11.55 11.60 -13.29
C GLY A 136 10.50 12.52 -12.67
N MET A 137 9.35 12.00 -12.20
CA MET A 137 8.41 12.77 -11.40
C MET A 137 9.03 13.09 -10.03
N ILE A 138 8.87 14.34 -9.59
CA ILE A 138 9.31 14.75 -8.26
C ILE A 138 8.47 14.01 -7.21
N ASP A 139 9.12 13.39 -6.22
CA ASP A 139 8.43 12.86 -5.05
C ASP A 139 7.92 14.02 -4.17
N ILE A 140 6.63 14.29 -4.29
CA ILE A 140 5.97 15.38 -3.54
C ILE A 140 5.80 15.03 -2.06
N THR A 141 6.08 13.78 -1.65
CA THR A 141 6.02 13.35 -0.25
C THR A 141 7.36 13.56 0.48
N GLY A 142 8.44 13.90 -0.23
CA GLY A 142 9.77 14.09 0.34
C GLY A 142 10.38 12.80 0.90
N GLY A 143 10.11 11.66 0.28
CA GLY A 143 10.61 10.34 0.67
C GLY A 143 9.82 9.72 1.82
N ALA A 144 8.56 10.12 2.03
CA ALA A 144 7.76 9.62 3.13
C ALA A 144 7.48 8.13 3.01
N LEU A 145 7.54 7.44 4.15
CA LEU A 145 7.17 6.03 4.31
C LEU A 145 5.86 5.86 5.09
N TRP A 146 5.37 6.93 5.72
CA TRP A 146 4.22 6.93 6.61
C TRP A 146 3.30 8.10 6.29
N TYR A 147 2.00 7.92 6.48
CA TYR A 147 1.04 9.02 6.47
C TYR A 147 -0.21 8.68 7.28
N HIS A 148 -0.94 9.71 7.67
CA HIS A 148 -2.27 9.60 8.25
C HIS A 148 -3.15 10.77 7.83
N ALA A 149 -4.46 10.61 7.96
CA ALA A 149 -5.40 11.71 7.75
C ALA A 149 -5.29 12.74 8.89
N ASP A 150 -5.47 14.02 8.57
CA ASP A 150 -5.28 15.13 9.51
C ASP A 150 -6.27 15.18 10.68
N TYR A 151 -7.32 14.37 10.63
CA TYR A 151 -8.29 14.22 11.72
C TYR A 151 -8.00 13.06 12.69
N VAL A 152 -6.90 12.34 12.49
CA VAL A 152 -6.39 11.31 13.42
C VAL A 152 -4.99 11.67 13.87
N HIS A 153 -4.59 11.20 15.03
CA HIS A 153 -3.24 11.43 15.56
C HIS A 153 -2.69 10.12 16.14
N PRO A 154 -2.07 9.27 15.28
CA PRO A 154 -1.49 8.02 15.72
C PRO A 154 -0.24 8.28 16.59
N ARG A 155 -0.01 7.42 17.57
CA ARG A 155 1.12 7.59 18.53
C ARG A 155 2.47 7.62 17.86
N TRP A 156 2.65 6.87 16.78
CA TRP A 156 3.90 6.82 16.02
C TRP A 156 4.26 8.17 15.37
N ALA A 157 3.28 9.01 15.02
CA ALA A 157 3.52 10.32 14.42
C ALA A 157 4.35 11.26 15.32
N ASN A 158 4.35 11.04 16.64
CA ASN A 158 5.16 11.83 17.57
C ASN A 158 6.67 11.51 17.51
N HIS A 159 7.05 10.43 16.83
CA HIS A 159 8.42 9.93 16.76
C HIS A 159 9.04 10.06 15.36
N LEU A 160 8.29 10.56 14.40
CA LEU A 160 8.70 10.70 13.00
C LEU A 160 8.72 12.18 12.59
N GLU A 161 9.52 12.48 11.59
CA GLU A 161 9.61 13.82 11.00
C GLU A 161 8.51 14.02 9.96
N VAL A 162 7.75 15.12 10.10
CA VAL A 162 6.79 15.55 9.08
C VAL A 162 7.55 16.02 7.84
N THR A 163 7.28 15.42 6.70
CA THR A 163 7.88 15.84 5.42
C THR A 163 7.01 16.84 4.67
N THR A 164 5.69 16.58 4.61
CA THR A 164 4.75 17.44 3.90
C THR A 164 3.30 17.16 4.31
N LYS A 165 2.40 18.01 3.84
CA LYS A 165 0.95 17.79 3.88
C LYS A 165 0.39 17.96 2.47
N VAL A 166 -0.37 16.97 1.98
CA VAL A 166 -1.07 17.01 0.70
C VAL A 166 -2.53 16.66 0.94
N GLY A 167 -3.45 17.53 0.56
CA GLY A 167 -4.86 17.37 0.86
C GLY A 167 -5.09 17.21 2.37
N ARG A 168 -5.74 16.13 2.76
CA ARG A 168 -6.02 15.78 4.17
C ARG A 168 -5.01 14.80 4.76
N HIS A 169 -3.93 14.47 4.05
CA HIS A 169 -2.89 13.57 4.53
C HIS A 169 -1.63 14.32 4.96
N ILE A 170 -1.08 13.92 6.10
CA ILE A 170 0.21 14.38 6.64
C ILE A 170 1.20 13.25 6.47
N PHE A 171 2.36 13.53 5.87
CA PHE A 171 3.38 12.57 5.48
C PHE A 171 4.60 12.65 6.37
N TYR A 172 5.27 11.51 6.60
CA TYR A 172 6.36 11.35 7.56
C TYR A 172 7.46 10.42 7.04
N LYS A 173 8.68 10.64 7.57
CA LYS A 173 9.81 9.72 7.45
C LYS A 173 10.59 9.60 8.75
#